data_51230508abb27f3fa2cab730accb762e
#
_entry.id   51230508abb27f3fa2cab730accb762e
#
_cell.length_a   1.000
_cell.length_b   1.000
_cell.length_c   1.000
_cell.angle_alpha   90.00
_cell.angle_beta   90.00
_cell.angle_gamma   90.00
#
_symmetry.space_group_name_H-M   'P 1'
#
loop_
_entity.id
_entity.type
_entity.pdbx_description
1 polymer ?
#
loop_
_entity_poly.entity_id
_entity_poly.type
_entity_poly.pdbx_seq_one_letter_code
_entity_poly.pdbx_strand_id
1 'polypeptide(L)'
;MKQPFLLLVAVAGALAGCGPVRTTANILDAEVQIQAARTAGAEEKATYEWTAANLYIEKAREEVGYSDYQAGVSFAEKASQCANAARLKATNKDPEAAEKARRECHPETAEQKSGSPNP
;
A
#
# COMPACT_ATOMS: atom_id res chain seq x y z
N MET A 1 23.98 -9.22 -40.84
CA MET A 1 23.45 -7.85 -40.56
C MET A 1 22.05 -7.81 -39.94
N LYS A 2 21.33 -8.90 -39.85
CA LYS A 2 19.97 -8.94 -39.22
C LYS A 2 20.00 -9.22 -37.70
N GLN A 3 21.09 -9.77 -37.17
CA GLN A 3 21.21 -10.12 -35.73
C GLN A 3 21.25 -8.93 -34.76
N PRO A 4 21.93 -7.79 -35.02
CA PRO A 4 21.95 -6.69 -34.06
C PRO A 4 20.58 -6.00 -33.89
N PHE A 5 19.74 -6.02 -34.93
CA PHE A 5 18.40 -5.43 -34.90
C PHE A 5 17.44 -6.26 -34.01
N LEU A 6 17.54 -7.59 -34.09
CA LEU A 6 16.77 -8.50 -33.24
C LEU A 6 17.13 -8.36 -31.75
N LEU A 7 18.42 -8.20 -31.43
CA LEU A 7 18.89 -7.93 -30.06
C LEU A 7 18.38 -6.59 -29.52
N LEU A 8 18.36 -5.57 -30.38
CA LEU A 8 17.90 -4.22 -29.99
C LEU A 8 16.39 -4.20 -29.69
N VAL A 9 15.59 -4.93 -30.47
CA VAL A 9 14.15 -5.09 -30.25
C VAL A 9 13.88 -5.90 -28.97
N ALA A 10 14.65 -6.93 -28.67
CA ALA A 10 14.51 -7.73 -27.46
C ALA A 10 14.83 -6.94 -26.19
N VAL A 11 15.86 -6.08 -26.22
CA VAL A 11 16.23 -5.19 -25.09
C VAL A 11 15.19 -4.10 -24.88
N ALA A 12 14.63 -3.51 -25.93
CA ALA A 12 13.56 -2.51 -25.83
C ALA A 12 12.27 -3.10 -25.23
N GLY A 13 11.93 -4.35 -25.54
CA GLY A 13 10.79 -5.06 -24.96
C GLY A 13 10.93 -5.36 -23.46
N ALA A 14 12.14 -5.59 -22.96
CA ALA A 14 12.41 -5.84 -21.55
C ALA A 14 12.23 -4.60 -20.66
N LEU A 15 12.43 -3.41 -21.20
CA LEU A 15 12.28 -2.14 -20.46
C LEU A 15 10.81 -1.70 -20.25
N ALA A 16 9.89 -2.19 -21.08
CA ALA A 16 8.47 -1.83 -20.99
C ALA A 16 7.70 -2.61 -19.89
N GLY A 17 8.30 -3.67 -19.32
CA GLY A 17 7.62 -4.58 -18.38
C GLY A 17 7.69 -4.20 -16.89
N CYS A 18 8.38 -3.13 -16.50
CA CYS A 18 8.64 -2.84 -15.08
C CYS A 18 7.41 -2.32 -14.31
N GLY A 19 6.46 -1.64 -14.95
CA GLY A 19 5.29 -1.05 -14.31
C GLY A 19 4.32 -2.09 -13.76
N PRO A 20 3.77 -3.00 -14.59
CA PRO A 20 2.79 -4.00 -14.13
C PRO A 20 3.35 -4.97 -13.08
N VAL A 21 4.61 -5.39 -13.24
CA VAL A 21 5.26 -6.35 -12.31
C VAL A 21 5.42 -5.75 -10.92
N ARG A 22 5.89 -4.50 -10.83
CA ARG A 22 6.04 -3.79 -9.56
C ARG A 22 4.69 -3.62 -8.85
N THR A 23 3.67 -3.20 -9.59
CA THR A 23 2.34 -2.98 -9.03
C THR A 23 1.72 -4.27 -8.50
N THR A 24 1.85 -5.37 -9.24
CA THR A 24 1.37 -6.68 -8.80
C THR A 24 2.10 -7.12 -7.52
N ALA A 25 3.41 -6.94 -7.43
CA ALA A 25 4.17 -7.28 -6.24
C ALA A 25 3.71 -6.47 -5.00
N ASN A 26 3.48 -5.17 -5.14
CA ASN A 26 2.98 -4.33 -4.05
C ASN A 26 1.56 -4.71 -3.61
N ILE A 27 0.69 -5.07 -4.55
CA ILE A 27 -0.67 -5.54 -4.22
C ILE A 27 -0.60 -6.85 -3.43
N LEU A 28 0.21 -7.80 -3.85
CA LEU A 28 0.37 -9.08 -3.14
C LEU A 28 0.97 -8.87 -1.74
N ASP A 29 1.95 -7.99 -1.59
CA ASP A 29 2.50 -7.66 -0.27
C ASP A 29 1.43 -7.04 0.64
N ALA A 30 0.65 -6.10 0.14
CA ALA A 30 -0.45 -5.49 0.89
C ALA A 30 -1.51 -6.54 1.30
N GLU A 31 -1.84 -7.49 0.43
CA GLU A 31 -2.76 -8.59 0.76
C GLU A 31 -2.22 -9.47 1.89
N VAL A 32 -0.92 -9.78 1.88
CA VAL A 32 -0.27 -10.52 2.97
C VAL A 32 -0.35 -9.76 4.29
N GLN A 33 -0.11 -8.44 4.28
CA GLN A 33 -0.24 -7.59 5.47
C GLN A 33 -1.69 -7.52 5.97
N ILE A 34 -2.66 -7.43 5.07
CA ILE A 34 -4.09 -7.47 5.41
C ILE A 34 -4.45 -8.80 6.06
N GLN A 35 -4.01 -9.92 5.54
CA GLN A 35 -4.24 -11.24 6.15
C GLN A 35 -3.57 -11.37 7.53
N ALA A 36 -2.37 -10.83 7.70
CA ALA A 36 -1.69 -10.79 8.99
C ALA A 36 -2.47 -9.95 10.02
N ALA A 37 -3.02 -8.81 9.61
CA ALA A 37 -3.88 -7.98 10.46
C ALA A 37 -5.17 -8.72 10.84
N ARG A 38 -5.80 -9.40 9.90
CA ARG A 38 -6.99 -10.22 10.15
C ARG A 38 -6.73 -11.31 11.19
N THR A 39 -5.62 -12.03 11.05
CA THR A 39 -5.22 -13.08 12.00
C THR A 39 -4.99 -12.52 13.40
N ALA A 40 -4.56 -11.26 13.51
CA ALA A 40 -4.41 -10.55 14.78
C ALA A 40 -5.75 -10.07 15.39
N GLY A 41 -6.87 -10.25 14.70
CA GLY A 41 -8.19 -9.79 15.12
C GLY A 41 -8.41 -8.28 14.89
N ALA A 42 -7.74 -7.70 13.89
CA ALA A 42 -7.82 -6.28 13.59
C ALA A 42 -9.21 -5.82 13.16
N GLU A 43 -10.01 -6.70 12.59
CA GLU A 43 -11.37 -6.41 12.15
C GLU A 43 -12.24 -5.84 13.29
N GLU A 44 -12.10 -6.38 14.50
CA GLU A 44 -12.83 -5.94 15.68
C GLU A 44 -12.05 -4.91 16.52
N LYS A 45 -10.73 -5.09 16.64
CA LYS A 45 -9.88 -4.31 17.57
C LYS A 45 -9.30 -3.04 16.96
N ALA A 46 -9.24 -2.95 15.64
CA ALA A 46 -8.66 -1.85 14.89
C ALA A 46 -9.50 -1.56 13.62
N THR A 47 -10.81 -1.51 13.78
CA THR A 47 -11.82 -1.45 12.70
C THR A 47 -11.52 -0.34 11.69
N TYR A 48 -11.08 0.84 12.15
CA TYR A 48 -10.80 1.96 11.27
C TYR A 48 -9.61 1.69 10.34
N GLU A 49 -8.47 1.30 10.90
CA GLU A 49 -7.25 1.00 10.14
C GLU A 49 -7.47 -0.23 9.24
N TRP A 50 -8.22 -1.21 9.73
CA TRP A 50 -8.62 -2.39 8.96
C TRP A 50 -9.48 -2.03 7.75
N THR A 51 -10.51 -1.22 7.95
CA THR A 51 -11.39 -0.76 6.86
C THR A 51 -10.62 0.07 5.85
N ALA A 52 -9.75 0.99 6.31
CA ALA A 52 -8.90 1.79 5.43
C ALA A 52 -7.98 0.92 4.57
N ALA A 53 -7.34 -0.10 5.15
CA ALA A 53 -6.49 -1.03 4.40
C ALA A 53 -7.25 -1.74 3.28
N ASN A 54 -8.47 -2.21 3.56
CA ASN A 54 -9.30 -2.89 2.56
C ASN A 54 -9.77 -1.93 1.45
N LEU A 55 -10.15 -0.71 1.80
CA LEU A 55 -10.54 0.30 0.79
C LEU A 55 -9.35 0.68 -0.12
N TYR A 56 -8.17 0.85 0.44
CA TYR A 56 -6.99 1.19 -0.35
C TYR A 56 -6.55 0.04 -1.28
N ILE A 57 -6.67 -1.23 -0.87
CA ILE A 57 -6.31 -2.34 -1.76
C ILE A 57 -7.33 -2.50 -2.90
N GLU A 58 -8.62 -2.25 -2.65
CA GLU A 58 -9.63 -2.21 -3.70
C GLU A 58 -9.34 -1.08 -4.69
N LYS A 59 -9.00 0.11 -4.20
CA LYS A 59 -8.62 1.25 -5.05
C LYS A 59 -7.36 0.96 -5.86
N ALA A 60 -6.36 0.30 -5.28
CA ALA A 60 -5.16 -0.13 -6.02
C ALA A 60 -5.51 -1.03 -7.21
N ARG A 61 -6.42 -2.00 -7.02
CA ARG A 61 -6.88 -2.88 -8.09
C ARG A 61 -7.67 -2.14 -9.17
N GLU A 62 -8.49 -1.18 -8.77
CA GLU A 62 -9.24 -0.32 -9.69
C GLU A 62 -8.30 0.47 -10.59
N GLU A 63 -7.28 1.12 -10.05
CA GLU A 63 -6.30 1.90 -10.81
C GLU A 63 -5.50 1.02 -11.79
N VAL A 64 -5.15 -0.19 -11.36
CA VAL A 64 -4.54 -1.18 -12.28
C VAL A 64 -5.48 -1.53 -13.42
N GLY A 65 -6.77 -1.66 -13.16
CA GLY A 65 -7.79 -1.88 -14.19
C GLY A 65 -7.85 -0.77 -15.24
N TYR A 66 -7.54 0.46 -14.84
CA TYR A 66 -7.39 1.62 -15.74
C TYR A 66 -5.99 1.78 -16.32
N SER A 67 -5.09 0.85 -16.06
CA SER A 67 -3.67 0.91 -16.47
C SER A 67 -2.88 2.05 -15.81
N ASP A 68 -3.37 2.64 -14.74
CA ASP A 68 -2.62 3.57 -13.89
C ASP A 68 -1.81 2.81 -12.83
N TYR A 69 -0.71 2.25 -13.29
CA TYR A 69 0.15 1.43 -12.44
C TYR A 69 0.83 2.23 -11.33
N GLN A 70 1.08 3.53 -11.54
CA GLN A 70 1.69 4.37 -10.52
C GLN A 70 0.73 4.68 -9.37
N ALA A 71 -0.51 5.02 -9.68
CA ALA A 71 -1.57 5.16 -8.69
C ALA A 71 -1.84 3.82 -7.98
N GLY A 72 -1.86 2.72 -8.73
CA GLY A 72 -2.00 1.37 -8.18
C GLY A 72 -0.93 1.04 -7.14
N VAL A 73 0.34 1.34 -7.39
CA VAL A 73 1.45 1.19 -6.41
C VAL A 73 1.20 2.05 -5.18
N SER A 74 0.87 3.33 -5.36
CA SER A 74 0.65 4.26 -4.26
C SER A 74 -0.47 3.81 -3.33
N PHE A 75 -1.59 3.33 -3.87
CA PHE A 75 -2.70 2.80 -3.07
C PHE A 75 -2.36 1.46 -2.41
N ALA A 76 -1.60 0.59 -3.05
CA ALA A 76 -1.15 -0.67 -2.45
C ALA A 76 -0.20 -0.42 -1.26
N GLU A 77 0.71 0.55 -1.38
CA GLU A 77 1.58 0.97 -0.27
C GLU A 77 0.76 1.52 0.91
N LYS A 78 -0.24 2.36 0.67
CA LYS A 78 -1.17 2.84 1.71
C LYS A 78 -1.95 1.70 2.37
N ALA A 79 -2.41 0.73 1.59
CA ALA A 79 -3.09 -0.46 2.11
C ALA A 79 -2.18 -1.25 3.06
N SER A 80 -0.92 -1.46 2.67
CA SER A 80 0.09 -2.13 3.50
C SER A 80 0.36 -1.38 4.81
N GLN A 81 0.53 -0.06 4.76
CA GLN A 81 0.72 0.79 5.93
C GLN A 81 -0.46 0.72 6.90
N CYS A 82 -1.69 0.81 6.38
CA CYS A 82 -2.90 0.71 7.20
C CYS A 82 -3.10 -0.69 7.79
N ALA A 83 -2.78 -1.74 7.04
CA ALA A 83 -2.84 -3.11 7.54
C ALA A 83 -1.82 -3.35 8.66
N ASN A 84 -0.60 -2.82 8.52
CA ASN A 84 0.41 -2.88 9.59
C ASN A 84 -0.06 -2.13 10.84
N ALA A 85 -0.62 -0.93 10.70
CA ALA A 85 -1.19 -0.15 11.80
C ALA A 85 -2.31 -0.93 12.50
N ALA A 86 -3.22 -1.54 11.73
CA ALA A 86 -4.30 -2.37 12.24
C ALA A 86 -3.77 -3.56 13.05
N ARG A 87 -2.76 -4.26 12.53
CA ARG A 87 -2.13 -5.40 13.20
C ARG A 87 -1.44 -5.01 14.51
N LEU A 88 -0.67 -3.93 14.52
CA LEU A 88 0.02 -3.46 15.72
C LEU A 88 -0.98 -3.03 16.79
N LYS A 89 -2.03 -2.29 16.43
CA LYS A 89 -3.10 -1.90 17.33
C LYS A 89 -3.87 -3.10 17.88
N ALA A 90 -4.17 -4.09 17.04
CA ALA A 90 -4.91 -5.29 17.46
C ALA A 90 -4.09 -6.17 18.43
N THR A 91 -2.78 -6.22 18.27
CA THR A 91 -1.89 -7.00 19.16
C THR A 91 -1.53 -6.26 20.44
N ASN A 92 -1.60 -4.93 20.46
CA ASN A 92 -1.27 -4.05 21.60
C ASN A 92 0.08 -4.37 22.28
N LYS A 93 1.05 -4.89 21.51
CA LYS A 93 2.38 -5.26 22.05
C LYS A 93 3.35 -4.10 22.14
N ASP A 94 3.18 -3.11 21.27
CA ASP A 94 4.03 -1.92 21.18
C ASP A 94 3.16 -0.70 20.84
N PRO A 95 2.74 0.07 21.86
CA PRO A 95 1.86 1.22 21.64
C PRO A 95 2.54 2.37 20.87
N GLU A 96 3.87 2.54 20.99
CA GLU A 96 4.59 3.58 20.25
C GLU A 96 4.67 3.24 18.75
N ALA A 97 4.98 1.98 18.43
CA ALA A 97 4.97 1.50 17.06
C ALA A 97 3.58 1.55 16.44
N ALA A 98 2.53 1.23 17.20
CA ALA A 98 1.14 1.32 16.74
C ALA A 98 0.74 2.77 16.43
N GLU A 99 1.11 3.73 17.28
CA GLU A 99 0.82 5.15 17.05
C GLU A 99 1.60 5.72 15.86
N LYS A 100 2.87 5.33 15.69
CA LYS A 100 3.65 5.69 14.50
C LYS A 100 3.02 5.15 13.23
N ALA A 101 2.68 3.86 13.20
CA ALA A 101 2.05 3.22 12.05
C ALA A 101 0.68 3.84 11.73
N ARG A 102 -0.09 4.23 12.74
CA ARG A 102 -1.36 4.95 12.56
C ARG A 102 -1.16 6.28 11.83
N ARG A 103 -0.12 7.05 12.15
CA ARG A 103 0.21 8.30 11.45
C ARG A 103 0.60 8.06 9.99
N GLU A 104 1.31 6.99 9.70
CA GLU A 104 1.68 6.61 8.34
C GLU A 104 0.45 6.19 7.51
N CYS A 105 -0.51 5.50 8.15
CA CYS A 105 -1.79 5.17 7.53
C CYS A 105 -2.64 6.41 7.21
N HIS A 106 -2.58 7.45 8.08
CA HIS A 106 -3.39 8.67 7.98
C HIS A 106 -2.53 9.94 8.07
N PRO A 107 -1.72 10.24 7.05
CA PRO A 107 -0.85 11.41 7.07
C PRO A 107 -1.64 12.74 7.21
N GLU A 108 -2.86 12.80 6.72
CA GLU A 108 -3.70 14.00 6.79
C GLU A 108 -4.07 14.40 8.22
N THR A 109 -4.20 13.44 9.14
CA THR A 109 -4.50 13.74 10.54
C THR A 109 -3.27 14.25 11.30
N ALA A 110 -2.07 13.97 10.83
CA ALA A 110 -0.83 14.48 11.40
C ALA A 110 -0.61 15.97 11.05
N GLU A 111 -0.97 16.39 9.84
CA GLU A 111 -0.89 17.78 9.38
C GLU A 111 -1.93 18.68 10.06
N GLN A 112 -3.16 18.21 10.25
CA GLN A 112 -4.18 18.98 10.96
C GLN A 112 -3.82 19.30 12.42
N LYS A 113 -3.02 18.47 13.08
CA LYS A 113 -2.60 18.70 14.46
C LYS A 113 -1.46 19.70 14.59
N SER A 114 -0.68 19.92 13.52
CA SER A 114 0.41 20.92 13.49
C SER A 114 -0.04 22.28 12.97
N GLY A 115 -1.20 22.36 12.31
CA GLY A 115 -1.72 23.54 11.62
C GLY A 115 -2.87 24.27 12.31
N SER A 116 -3.15 24.01 13.60
CA SER A 116 -4.12 24.80 14.35
C SER A 116 -3.44 26.10 14.82
N PRO A 117 -3.69 27.26 14.19
CA PRO A 117 -3.37 28.52 14.81
C PRO A 117 -4.33 28.69 15.98
N ASN A 118 -3.76 28.74 17.14
CA ASN A 118 -4.47 29.13 18.36
C ASN A 118 -5.08 30.55 18.14
N PRO A 119 -6.35 30.78 18.49
CA PRO A 119 -6.97 32.09 18.38
C PRO A 119 -6.36 33.12 19.33
#